data_597a291fc0bcdaf047b0f14962fe12cd
#
_entry.id   597a291fc0bcdaf047b0f14962fe12cd
#
_cell.length_a   1.000
_cell.length_b   1.000
_cell.length_c   1.000
_cell.angle_alpha   90.00
_cell.angle_beta   90.00
_cell.angle_gamma   90.00
#
_symmetry.space_group_name_H-M   'P 1'
#
loop_
_entity.id
_entity.type
_entity.pdbx_description
1 polymer ?
#
loop_
_entity_poly.entity_id
_entity_poly.type
_entity_poly.pdbx_seq_one_letter_code
_entity_poly.pdbx_strand_id
1 'polypeptide(L)'
;MATKVNRDIALIRFRKLPLLEYDDKIDTEVFYYPKSYSFHWIKLEKLTNKRLTNEFKKLVQLLDIETLIILRQINKPWISKFTRERRDYKALTKTIKYFKSVKIDKKFNGAITIPTEEIDVFIPNFYTLTRCDSGFSDFYITDVGENLLFHIHYSGEIKILTLKKETEERLRRSLAQTKFIDALREGTDRIDYP
;
A
#
# COMPACT_ATOMS: atom_id res chain seq x y z
N MET A 1 12.22 -13.21 0.34
CA MET A 1 12.37 -12.44 -0.94
C MET A 1 10.99 -12.13 -1.48
N ALA A 2 10.76 -10.91 -1.94
CA ALA A 2 9.49 -10.49 -2.54
C ALA A 2 9.08 -11.43 -3.69
N THR A 3 7.85 -11.93 -3.68
CA THR A 3 7.37 -12.94 -4.62
C THR A 3 6.19 -12.39 -5.42
N LYS A 4 6.22 -12.61 -6.73
CA LYS A 4 5.11 -12.23 -7.62
C LYS A 4 3.98 -13.26 -7.55
N VAL A 5 2.77 -12.74 -7.53
CA VAL A 5 1.54 -13.55 -7.64
C VAL A 5 0.76 -13.05 -8.85
N ASN A 6 0.28 -13.96 -9.70
CA ASN A 6 -0.60 -13.60 -10.80
C ASN A 6 -1.84 -12.86 -10.26
N ARG A 7 -2.36 -11.87 -11.02
CA ARG A 7 -3.50 -11.06 -10.58
C ARG A 7 -4.72 -11.92 -10.28
N ASP A 8 -5.10 -12.81 -11.18
CA ASP A 8 -6.31 -13.63 -11.02
C ASP A 8 -6.21 -14.55 -9.80
N ILE A 9 -5.01 -15.13 -9.57
CA ILE A 9 -4.74 -15.92 -8.37
C ILE A 9 -4.83 -15.06 -7.11
N ALA A 10 -4.29 -13.84 -7.16
CA ALA A 10 -4.35 -12.92 -6.02
C ALA A 10 -5.80 -12.52 -5.70
N LEU A 11 -6.63 -12.25 -6.71
CA LEU A 11 -8.04 -11.88 -6.53
C LEU A 11 -8.89 -13.04 -5.98
N ILE A 12 -8.59 -14.27 -6.39
CA ILE A 12 -9.26 -15.46 -5.82
C ILE A 12 -8.87 -15.64 -4.34
N ARG A 13 -7.62 -15.39 -4.01
CA ARG A 13 -7.06 -15.66 -2.68
C ARG A 13 -7.31 -14.53 -1.68
N PHE A 14 -7.25 -13.28 -2.14
CA PHE A 14 -7.37 -12.06 -1.30
C PHE A 14 -8.58 -11.25 -1.76
N ARG A 15 -9.76 -11.59 -1.21
CA ARG A 15 -11.04 -11.05 -1.67
C ARG A 15 -11.43 -9.71 -1.05
N LYS A 16 -10.69 -9.26 -0.05
CA LYS A 16 -10.96 -7.99 0.64
C LYS A 16 -10.09 -6.84 0.15
N LEU A 17 -9.23 -7.07 -0.85
CA LEU A 17 -8.50 -5.98 -1.48
C LEU A 17 -9.47 -5.13 -2.31
N PRO A 18 -9.41 -3.80 -2.20
CA PRO A 18 -10.24 -2.91 -3.00
C PRO A 18 -9.93 -3.07 -4.50
N LEU A 19 -10.98 -3.08 -5.32
CA LEU A 19 -10.88 -3.28 -6.76
C LEU A 19 -11.73 -2.27 -7.49
N LEU A 20 -11.21 -1.77 -8.61
CA LEU A 20 -11.96 -1.04 -9.60
C LEU A 20 -12.10 -1.94 -10.84
N GLU A 21 -13.31 -2.37 -11.12
CA GLU A 21 -13.63 -3.27 -12.22
C GLU A 21 -14.75 -2.68 -13.07
N TYR A 22 -14.70 -2.95 -14.37
CA TYR A 22 -15.76 -2.57 -15.26
C TYR A 22 -16.93 -3.58 -15.16
N ASP A 23 -18.13 -3.07 -14.91
CA ASP A 23 -19.35 -3.89 -14.87
C ASP A 23 -20.13 -3.70 -16.19
N ASP A 24 -20.11 -4.72 -17.04
CA ASP A 24 -20.78 -4.71 -18.34
C ASP A 24 -22.31 -4.54 -18.25
N LYS A 25 -22.92 -4.83 -17.09
CA LYS A 25 -24.37 -4.74 -16.92
C LYS A 25 -24.84 -3.30 -16.78
N ILE A 26 -24.02 -2.46 -16.19
CA ILE A 26 -24.34 -1.04 -15.93
C ILE A 26 -23.45 -0.09 -16.73
N ASP A 27 -22.59 -0.64 -17.62
CA ASP A 27 -21.70 0.08 -18.54
C ASP A 27 -20.83 1.14 -17.84
N THR A 28 -20.28 0.79 -16.66
CA THR A 28 -19.46 1.71 -15.89
C THR A 28 -18.42 0.98 -15.03
N GLU A 29 -17.39 1.71 -14.58
CA GLU A 29 -16.46 1.21 -13.57
C GLU A 29 -17.12 1.19 -12.19
N VAL A 30 -17.04 0.06 -11.50
CA VAL A 30 -17.54 -0.14 -10.14
C VAL A 30 -16.37 -0.33 -9.20
N PHE A 31 -16.38 0.41 -8.12
CA PHE A 31 -15.38 0.32 -7.08
C PHE A 31 -15.88 -0.57 -5.94
N TYR A 32 -15.29 -1.76 -5.85
CA TYR A 32 -15.53 -2.70 -4.76
C TYR A 32 -14.62 -2.38 -3.59
N TYR A 33 -15.22 -1.98 -2.48
CA TYR A 33 -14.50 -1.68 -1.25
C TYR A 33 -15.01 -2.55 -0.10
N PRO A 34 -14.14 -3.20 0.69
CA PRO A 34 -14.61 -4.05 1.77
C PRO A 34 -15.24 -3.20 2.88
N LYS A 35 -16.27 -3.75 3.53
CA LYS A 35 -16.84 -3.14 4.73
C LYS A 35 -15.77 -3.15 5.82
N SER A 36 -15.38 -1.97 6.29
CA SER A 36 -14.43 -1.81 7.38
C SER A 36 -15.15 -1.71 8.73
N TYR A 37 -14.46 -2.15 9.79
CA TYR A 37 -14.87 -1.93 11.15
C TYR A 37 -14.54 -0.49 11.60
N SER A 38 -13.32 -0.03 11.28
CA SER A 38 -12.86 1.33 11.53
C SER A 38 -11.81 1.76 10.51
N PHE A 39 -11.51 3.05 10.48
CA PHE A 39 -10.40 3.58 9.71
C PHE A 39 -9.58 4.58 10.53
N HIS A 40 -8.29 4.71 10.19
CA HIS A 40 -7.35 5.65 10.76
C HIS A 40 -6.55 6.32 9.66
N TRP A 41 -6.31 7.62 9.78
CA TRP A 41 -5.28 8.32 9.06
C TRP A 41 -4.15 8.65 10.02
N ILE A 42 -2.94 8.20 9.72
CA ILE A 42 -1.76 8.41 10.56
C ILE A 42 -0.65 9.06 9.76
N LYS A 43 0.17 9.88 10.44
CA LYS A 43 1.33 10.54 9.85
C LYS A 43 2.49 10.59 10.83
N LEU A 44 3.66 10.95 10.32
CA LEU A 44 4.82 11.30 11.14
C LEU A 44 4.97 12.82 11.20
N GLU A 45 5.25 13.39 12.36
CA GLU A 45 5.55 14.84 12.51
C GLU A 45 6.72 15.27 11.63
N LYS A 46 7.77 14.46 11.57
CA LYS A 46 8.95 14.69 10.71
C LYS A 46 9.10 13.52 9.74
N LEU A 47 8.62 13.71 8.52
CA LEU A 47 8.62 12.69 7.48
C LEU A 47 9.98 12.59 6.78
N THR A 48 10.53 11.39 6.74
CA THR A 48 11.63 10.98 5.84
C THR A 48 11.37 9.52 5.41
N ASN A 49 11.88 9.11 4.24
CA ASN A 49 11.75 7.72 3.80
C ASN A 49 12.21 6.72 4.87
N LYS A 50 13.36 7.01 5.52
CA LYS A 50 13.91 6.15 6.57
C LYS A 50 12.98 6.06 7.79
N ARG A 51 12.44 7.18 8.25
CA ARG A 51 11.51 7.17 9.40
C ARG A 51 10.20 6.48 9.07
N LEU A 52 9.61 6.78 7.91
CA LEU A 52 8.40 6.10 7.44
C LEU A 52 8.61 4.58 7.41
N THR A 53 9.70 4.12 6.81
CA THR A 53 10.03 2.70 6.72
C THR A 53 10.18 2.06 8.10
N ASN A 54 10.95 2.69 8.99
CA ASN A 54 11.20 2.14 10.33
C ASN A 54 9.93 2.05 11.16
N GLU A 55 9.10 3.10 11.17
CA GLU A 55 7.87 3.11 11.95
C GLU A 55 6.79 2.19 11.33
N PHE A 56 6.72 2.11 9.99
CA PHE A 56 5.84 1.16 9.33
C PHE A 56 6.24 -0.29 9.63
N LYS A 57 7.54 -0.61 9.54
CA LYS A 57 8.06 -1.95 9.90
C LYS A 57 7.75 -2.29 11.35
N LYS A 58 7.98 -1.35 12.27
CA LYS A 58 7.65 -1.51 13.68
C LYS A 58 6.16 -1.78 13.89
N LEU A 59 5.29 -1.03 13.22
CA LEU A 59 3.85 -1.24 13.28
C LEU A 59 3.45 -2.63 12.78
N VAL A 60 3.97 -3.06 11.63
CA VAL A 60 3.72 -4.39 11.06
C VAL A 60 4.16 -5.50 12.00
N GLN A 61 5.33 -5.35 12.65
CA GLN A 61 5.83 -6.31 13.65
C GLN A 61 4.95 -6.36 14.90
N LEU A 62 4.51 -5.21 15.42
CA LEU A 62 3.60 -5.14 16.58
C LEU A 62 2.22 -5.72 16.29
N LEU A 63 1.84 -5.79 15.03
CA LEU A 63 0.62 -6.43 14.54
C LEU A 63 0.78 -7.93 14.27
N ASP A 64 1.97 -8.51 14.49
CA ASP A 64 2.33 -9.90 14.16
C ASP A 64 2.08 -10.28 12.71
N ILE A 65 2.35 -9.35 11.80
CA ILE A 65 2.21 -9.59 10.36
C ILE A 65 3.54 -10.08 9.81
N GLU A 66 3.59 -11.32 9.38
CA GLU A 66 4.79 -11.93 8.81
C GLU A 66 4.95 -11.60 7.31
N THR A 67 3.85 -11.44 6.60
CA THR A 67 3.85 -11.21 5.15
C THR A 67 2.78 -10.20 4.76
N LEU A 68 3.18 -9.22 3.97
CA LEU A 68 2.31 -8.24 3.33
C LEU A 68 2.00 -8.66 1.90
N ILE A 69 0.77 -8.44 1.48
CA ILE A 69 0.29 -8.61 0.10
C ILE A 69 -0.03 -7.23 -0.46
N ILE A 70 0.51 -6.91 -1.62
CA ILE A 70 0.31 -5.61 -2.26
C ILE A 70 -0.29 -5.83 -3.64
N LEU A 71 -1.40 -5.19 -3.91
CA LEU A 71 -2.09 -5.23 -5.19
C LEU A 71 -2.55 -3.83 -5.59
N ARG A 72 -2.43 -3.55 -6.89
CA ARG A 72 -3.04 -2.37 -7.49
C ARG A 72 -4.55 -2.61 -7.69
N GLN A 73 -5.39 -1.65 -7.29
CA GLN A 73 -6.84 -1.76 -7.43
C GLN A 73 -7.28 -1.91 -8.89
N ILE A 74 -6.64 -1.21 -9.82
CA ILE A 74 -6.93 -1.29 -11.26
C ILE A 74 -6.06 -2.34 -11.96
N ASN A 75 -6.59 -2.95 -13.03
CA ASN A 75 -5.87 -3.92 -13.84
C ASN A 75 -4.94 -3.22 -14.84
N LYS A 76 -3.91 -2.55 -14.33
CA LYS A 76 -2.86 -1.86 -15.12
C LYS A 76 -1.47 -2.24 -14.62
N PRO A 77 -0.43 -2.09 -15.44
CA PRO A 77 0.95 -2.28 -14.99
C PRO A 77 1.30 -1.43 -13.77
N TRP A 78 2.15 -1.94 -12.89
CA TRP A 78 2.55 -1.26 -11.65
C TRP A 78 3.14 0.12 -11.92
N ILE A 79 4.07 0.22 -12.87
CA ILE A 79 4.81 1.44 -13.15
C ILE A 79 4.44 1.95 -14.54
N SER A 80 4.06 3.20 -14.65
CA SER A 80 3.70 3.83 -15.93
C SER A 80 4.88 3.84 -16.91
N LYS A 81 4.59 3.87 -18.21
CA LYS A 81 5.64 3.98 -19.24
C LYS A 81 6.47 5.26 -19.04
N PHE A 82 5.80 6.38 -18.79
CA PHE A 82 6.43 7.67 -18.56
C PHE A 82 7.45 7.59 -17.40
N THR A 83 7.05 7.11 -16.24
CA THR A 83 7.92 6.99 -15.07
C THR A 83 9.09 6.06 -15.29
N ARG A 84 8.91 4.96 -16.03
CA ARG A 84 10.01 4.03 -16.36
C ARG A 84 11.08 4.64 -17.25
N GLU A 85 10.73 5.61 -18.06
CA GLU A 85 11.65 6.27 -19.01
C GLU A 85 12.37 7.47 -18.39
N ARG A 86 11.90 8.00 -17.26
CA ARG A 86 12.53 9.13 -16.56
C ARG A 86 13.94 8.80 -16.06
N ARG A 87 14.83 9.80 -16.16
CA ARG A 87 16.23 9.71 -15.69
C ARG A 87 16.68 10.94 -14.89
N ASP A 88 15.78 11.91 -14.73
CA ASP A 88 16.00 13.21 -14.12
C ASP A 88 16.15 13.16 -12.59
N TYR A 89 15.73 12.05 -11.95
CA TYR A 89 15.76 11.92 -10.51
C TYR A 89 16.47 10.64 -10.05
N LYS A 90 17.63 10.81 -9.39
CA LYS A 90 18.52 9.71 -8.99
C LYS A 90 17.84 8.65 -8.12
N ALA A 91 16.96 9.06 -7.18
CA ALA A 91 16.25 8.11 -6.33
C ALA A 91 15.26 7.27 -7.15
N LEU A 92 14.52 7.87 -8.09
CA LEU A 92 13.62 7.16 -8.98
C LEU A 92 14.39 6.16 -9.87
N THR A 93 15.53 6.57 -10.40
CA THR A 93 16.38 5.67 -11.21
C THR A 93 16.82 4.43 -10.42
N LYS A 94 17.20 4.59 -9.15
CA LYS A 94 17.51 3.47 -8.24
C LYS A 94 16.30 2.58 -8.00
N THR A 95 15.15 3.19 -7.74
CA THR A 95 13.87 2.51 -7.53
C THR A 95 13.46 1.67 -8.74
N ILE A 96 13.56 2.23 -9.95
CA ILE A 96 13.27 1.48 -11.19
C ILE A 96 14.23 0.27 -11.35
N LYS A 97 15.51 0.43 -11.02
CA LYS A 97 16.47 -0.69 -11.02
C LYS A 97 16.09 -1.77 -10.02
N TYR A 98 15.67 -1.37 -8.81
CA TYR A 98 15.19 -2.31 -7.79
C TYR A 98 13.97 -3.10 -8.28
N PHE A 99 12.94 -2.43 -8.80
CA PHE A 99 11.75 -3.14 -9.30
C PHE A 99 12.06 -4.07 -10.49
N LYS A 100 13.02 -3.71 -11.34
CA LYS A 100 13.52 -4.61 -12.38
C LYS A 100 14.21 -5.85 -11.79
N SER A 101 15.01 -5.69 -10.73
CA SER A 101 15.71 -6.83 -10.10
C SER A 101 14.76 -7.83 -9.46
N VAL A 102 13.62 -7.39 -8.96
CA VAL A 102 12.53 -8.26 -8.46
C VAL A 102 11.53 -8.65 -9.57
N LYS A 103 11.92 -8.48 -10.83
CA LYS A 103 11.19 -8.90 -12.04
C LYS A 103 9.81 -8.24 -12.19
N ILE A 104 9.62 -7.03 -11.66
CA ILE A 104 8.46 -6.19 -11.96
C ILE A 104 8.74 -5.47 -13.27
N ASP A 105 8.30 -6.08 -14.36
CA ASP A 105 8.50 -5.58 -15.71
C ASP A 105 7.38 -4.61 -16.16
N LYS A 106 7.46 -4.22 -17.44
CA LYS A 106 6.51 -3.26 -18.04
C LYS A 106 5.06 -3.76 -18.16
N LYS A 107 4.81 -5.05 -18.00
CA LYS A 107 3.49 -5.68 -18.13
C LYS A 107 2.95 -6.19 -16.80
N PHE A 108 3.78 -6.20 -15.75
CA PHE A 108 3.38 -6.77 -14.48
C PHE A 108 2.25 -5.97 -13.82
N ASN A 109 1.10 -6.62 -13.62
CA ASN A 109 -0.13 -6.09 -13.02
C ASN A 109 -0.62 -6.93 -11.82
N GLY A 110 0.11 -7.98 -11.46
CA GLY A 110 -0.22 -8.90 -10.37
C GLY A 110 0.04 -8.33 -8.98
N ALA A 111 -0.14 -9.17 -7.97
CA ALA A 111 0.23 -8.85 -6.59
C ALA A 111 1.70 -9.20 -6.30
N ILE A 112 2.21 -8.59 -5.24
CA ILE A 112 3.50 -8.94 -4.64
C ILE A 112 3.27 -9.33 -3.20
N THR A 113 3.87 -10.42 -2.78
CA THR A 113 3.99 -10.80 -1.37
C THR A 113 5.35 -10.40 -0.86
N ILE A 114 5.42 -9.79 0.32
CA ILE A 114 6.64 -9.26 0.93
C ILE A 114 6.73 -9.76 2.36
N PRO A 115 7.74 -10.56 2.69
CA PRO A 115 8.06 -10.87 4.07
C PRO A 115 8.43 -9.60 4.85
N THR A 116 8.11 -9.55 6.13
CA THR A 116 8.36 -8.38 7.00
C THR A 116 9.84 -8.00 7.06
N GLU A 117 10.75 -8.95 6.89
CA GLU A 117 12.20 -8.72 6.84
C GLU A 117 12.63 -7.86 5.65
N GLU A 118 11.84 -7.83 4.59
CA GLU A 118 12.14 -7.07 3.37
C GLU A 118 11.54 -5.66 3.32
N ILE A 119 10.80 -5.27 4.33
CA ILE A 119 10.18 -3.94 4.43
C ILE A 119 11.23 -2.83 4.29
N ASP A 120 12.41 -3.00 4.88
CA ASP A 120 13.50 -2.00 4.84
C ASP A 120 14.00 -1.68 3.42
N VAL A 121 13.86 -2.62 2.51
CA VAL A 121 14.25 -2.44 1.11
C VAL A 121 13.05 -2.08 0.24
N PHE A 122 11.92 -2.73 0.47
CA PHE A 122 10.75 -2.57 -0.38
C PHE A 122 10.03 -1.22 -0.17
N ILE A 123 9.70 -0.87 1.06
CA ILE A 123 8.88 0.32 1.35
C ILE A 123 9.53 1.62 0.88
N PRO A 124 10.85 1.88 1.04
CA PRO A 124 11.46 3.09 0.49
C PRO A 124 11.33 3.22 -1.02
N ASN A 125 11.44 2.10 -1.73
CA ASN A 125 11.27 2.06 -3.19
C ASN A 125 9.80 2.23 -3.58
N PHE A 126 8.89 1.57 -2.89
CA PHE A 126 7.45 1.71 -3.08
C PHE A 126 7.00 3.18 -2.87
N TYR A 127 7.38 3.78 -1.74
CA TYR A 127 7.05 5.16 -1.43
C TYR A 127 7.69 6.17 -2.41
N THR A 128 8.87 5.89 -2.94
CA THR A 128 9.46 6.71 -4.02
C THR A 128 8.58 6.69 -5.26
N LEU A 129 8.02 5.55 -5.66
CA LEU A 129 7.07 5.48 -6.79
C LEU A 129 5.77 6.22 -6.48
N THR A 130 5.21 6.06 -5.29
CA THR A 130 3.99 6.77 -4.87
C THR A 130 4.14 8.29 -5.04
N ARG A 131 5.35 8.83 -4.86
CA ARG A 131 5.65 10.27 -5.04
C ARG A 131 6.00 10.67 -6.47
N CYS A 132 6.47 9.75 -7.29
CA CYS A 132 7.04 10.05 -8.61
C CYS A 132 6.18 9.62 -9.79
N ASP A 133 5.20 8.76 -9.55
CA ASP A 133 4.30 8.24 -10.58
C ASP A 133 2.86 8.54 -10.16
N SER A 134 2.21 9.49 -10.84
CA SER A 134 0.83 9.87 -10.56
C SER A 134 -0.17 8.71 -10.70
N GLY A 135 0.18 7.71 -11.51
CA GLY A 135 -0.61 6.49 -11.63
C GLY A 135 -0.32 5.44 -10.55
N PHE A 136 0.53 5.73 -9.56
CA PHE A 136 0.91 4.80 -8.50
C PHE A 136 0.15 5.05 -7.19
N SER A 137 -1.03 5.68 -7.24
CA SER A 137 -1.87 6.02 -6.08
C SER A 137 -2.76 4.88 -5.61
N ASP A 138 -3.00 3.86 -6.45
CA ASP A 138 -4.10 2.92 -6.31
C ASP A 138 -3.66 1.56 -5.76
N PHE A 139 -2.68 1.56 -4.85
CA PHE A 139 -2.16 0.33 -4.24
C PHE A 139 -2.65 0.16 -2.82
N TYR A 140 -3.15 -1.03 -2.54
CA TYR A 140 -3.51 -1.46 -1.21
C TYR A 140 -2.61 -2.58 -0.74
N ILE A 141 -2.36 -2.60 0.56
CA ILE A 141 -1.51 -3.55 1.25
C ILE A 141 -2.36 -4.24 2.31
N THR A 142 -2.35 -5.57 2.34
CA THR A 142 -3.04 -6.35 3.39
C THR A 142 -2.10 -7.41 3.98
N ASP A 143 -2.51 -8.02 5.08
CA ASP A 143 -1.90 -9.22 5.62
C ASP A 143 -2.53 -10.49 5.00
N VAL A 144 -1.89 -11.64 5.17
CA VAL A 144 -2.38 -12.94 4.65
C VAL A 144 -3.78 -13.29 5.17
N GLY A 145 -4.12 -12.85 6.38
CA GLY A 145 -5.42 -13.07 7.02
C GLY A 145 -6.50 -12.05 6.61
N GLU A 146 -6.16 -11.08 5.77
CA GLU A 146 -7.04 -9.99 5.37
C GLU A 146 -7.74 -9.33 6.57
N ASN A 147 -6.98 -9.02 7.61
CA ASN A 147 -7.49 -8.42 8.84
C ASN A 147 -7.54 -6.90 8.77
N LEU A 148 -6.69 -6.32 7.91
CA LEU A 148 -6.57 -4.88 7.73
C LEU A 148 -6.08 -4.53 6.32
N LEU A 149 -6.27 -3.26 5.96
CA LEU A 149 -5.75 -2.67 4.71
C LEU A 149 -4.93 -1.44 5.04
N PHE A 150 -3.75 -1.33 4.43
CA PHE A 150 -2.97 -0.10 4.41
C PHE A 150 -3.03 0.55 3.03
N HIS A 151 -3.07 1.85 3.00
CA HIS A 151 -2.85 2.66 1.81
C HIS A 151 -1.84 3.76 2.15
N ILE A 152 -0.69 3.74 1.47
CA ILE A 152 0.37 4.74 1.68
C ILE A 152 0.18 5.87 0.67
N HIS A 153 -0.19 7.04 1.15
CA HIS A 153 -0.40 8.23 0.34
C HIS A 153 0.94 8.89 -0.05
N TYR A 154 0.96 9.64 -1.15
CA TYR A 154 2.18 10.33 -1.63
C TYR A 154 2.74 11.35 -0.62
N SER A 155 1.90 11.90 0.25
CA SER A 155 2.32 12.78 1.36
C SER A 155 3.08 12.05 2.47
N GLY A 156 3.09 10.71 2.46
CA GLY A 156 3.66 9.87 3.52
C GLY A 156 2.69 9.55 4.66
N GLU A 157 1.46 9.96 4.53
CA GLU A 157 0.40 9.53 5.42
C GLU A 157 -0.05 8.11 5.06
N ILE A 158 -0.56 7.40 6.04
CA ILE A 158 -1.05 6.04 5.86
C ILE A 158 -2.51 5.98 6.30
N LYS A 159 -3.38 5.60 5.38
CA LYS A 159 -4.75 5.18 5.71
C LYS A 159 -4.70 3.71 6.13
N ILE A 160 -5.31 3.39 7.26
CA ILE A 160 -5.44 2.02 7.76
C ILE A 160 -6.91 1.74 7.98
N LEU A 161 -7.40 0.67 7.37
CA LEU A 161 -8.74 0.14 7.65
C LEU A 161 -8.59 -1.16 8.40
N THR A 162 -9.31 -1.30 9.50
CA THR A 162 -9.46 -2.58 10.18
C THR A 162 -10.74 -3.27 9.72
N LEU A 163 -10.67 -4.55 9.46
CA LEU A 163 -11.80 -5.33 8.96
C LEU A 163 -12.47 -6.15 10.07
N LYS A 164 -11.86 -6.18 11.28
CA LYS A 164 -12.35 -6.89 12.47
C LYS A 164 -12.13 -6.07 13.73
N LYS A 165 -12.99 -6.27 14.73
CA LYS A 165 -12.90 -5.58 16.03
C LYS A 165 -11.59 -5.89 16.77
N GLU A 166 -11.19 -7.16 16.78
CA GLU A 166 -9.97 -7.61 17.46
C GLU A 166 -8.71 -6.97 16.84
N THR A 167 -8.74 -6.77 15.52
CA THR A 167 -7.67 -6.08 14.80
C THR A 167 -7.60 -4.60 15.16
N GLU A 168 -8.75 -3.96 15.34
CA GLU A 168 -8.82 -2.57 15.79
C GLU A 168 -8.19 -2.38 17.18
N GLU A 169 -8.54 -3.24 18.13
CA GLU A 169 -7.99 -3.16 19.49
C GLU A 169 -6.46 -3.37 19.50
N ARG A 170 -5.97 -4.29 18.66
CA ARG A 170 -4.53 -4.51 18.48
C ARG A 170 -3.87 -3.31 17.82
N LEU A 171 -4.48 -2.76 16.75
CA LEU A 171 -3.95 -1.60 16.03
C LEU A 171 -3.76 -0.41 16.97
N ARG A 172 -4.77 -0.07 17.79
CA ARG A 172 -4.66 1.03 18.75
C ARG A 172 -3.50 0.87 19.73
N ARG A 173 -3.34 -0.34 20.27
CA ARG A 173 -2.21 -0.65 21.18
C ARG A 173 -0.87 -0.57 20.47
N SER A 174 -0.80 -1.00 19.22
CA SER A 174 0.42 -0.96 18.41
C SER A 174 0.78 0.46 18.01
N LEU A 175 -0.19 1.28 17.59
CA LEU A 175 0.02 2.69 17.23
C LEU A 175 0.59 3.50 18.41
N ALA A 176 0.10 3.28 19.63
CA ALA A 176 0.61 3.93 20.82
C ALA A 176 2.11 3.66 21.11
N GLN A 177 2.68 2.62 20.51
CA GLN A 177 4.09 2.26 20.62
C GLN A 177 4.95 2.79 19.46
N THR A 178 4.34 3.42 18.45
CA THR A 178 5.02 4.01 17.29
C THR A 178 5.13 5.53 17.43
N LYS A 179 5.79 6.17 16.45
CA LYS A 179 5.83 7.64 16.34
C LYS A 179 4.77 8.19 15.40
N PHE A 180 3.84 7.37 14.98
CA PHE A 180 2.70 7.86 14.22
C PHE A 180 1.74 8.63 15.11
N ILE A 181 1.23 9.73 14.58
CA ILE A 181 0.17 10.54 15.19
C ILE A 181 -1.07 10.51 14.30
N ASP A 182 -2.21 10.84 14.87
CA ASP A 182 -3.47 10.95 14.14
C ASP A 182 -3.42 12.16 13.19
N ALA A 183 -3.58 11.90 11.90
CA ALA A 183 -3.55 12.94 10.88
C ALA A 183 -4.87 13.73 10.78
N LEU A 184 -5.99 13.21 11.28
CA LEU A 184 -7.30 13.89 11.24
C LEU A 184 -7.43 14.99 12.28
N ARG A 185 -6.64 14.97 13.36
CA ARG A 185 -6.70 15.98 14.43
C ARG A 185 -6.24 17.38 14.02
N GLU A 186 -5.62 17.53 12.85
CA GLU A 186 -5.06 18.80 12.39
C GLU A 186 -5.88 19.48 11.28
N GLY A 187 -7.19 19.22 11.20
CA GLY A 187 -8.12 20.03 10.37
C GLY A 187 -7.87 20.00 8.87
N THR A 188 -7.42 18.87 8.33
CA THR A 188 -7.39 18.69 6.88
C THR A 188 -8.75 18.21 6.40
N ASP A 189 -9.45 19.08 5.65
CA ASP A 189 -10.64 18.73 4.86
C ASP A 189 -10.26 17.68 3.81
N ARG A 190 -10.24 16.43 4.21
CA ARG A 190 -10.00 15.32 3.29
C ARG A 190 -11.34 14.78 2.85
N ILE A 191 -11.59 14.91 1.57
CA ILE A 191 -12.71 14.22 0.93
C ILE A 191 -12.38 12.73 1.02
N ASP A 192 -13.00 12.05 1.97
CA ASP A 192 -13.03 10.59 1.98
C ASP A 192 -13.91 10.15 0.81
N TYR A 193 -13.28 9.75 -0.29
CA TYR A 193 -14.00 8.96 -1.28
C TYR A 193 -14.36 7.62 -0.62
N PRO A 194 -15.63 7.20 -0.73
CA PRO A 194 -16.14 5.98 -0.13
C PRO A 194 -15.36 4.75 -0.58
#